data_f01a46a05bf684fc9573858d396417fa
#
_entry.id   f01a46a05bf684fc9573858d396417fa
#
_cell.length_a   1.000
_cell.length_b   1.000
_cell.length_c   1.000
_cell.angle_alpha   90.00
_cell.angle_beta   90.00
_cell.angle_gamma   90.00
#
_symmetry.space_group_name_H-M   'P 1'
#
loop_
_entity.id
_entity.type
_entity.pdbx_description
1 polymer ?
#
loop_
_entity_poly.entity_id
_entity_poly.type
_entity_poly.pdbx_seq_one_letter_code
_entity_poly.pdbx_strand_id
1 'polypeptide(L)'
;VTGLLDLFGLAESAQLLSLSPPGWGGNLLRGLANSLQIALGAFGMGLIIGLFGAYGKLYGGPILRDLLAIYTTVIRAVPELVLILILYYVGTDLINKVASSFGYGRVEISGIVAGIWVLGIVQGAYATEVLRGAIKAVPPGQIEAARSYGMPPFMTMRRVTIPAMMSFATPGLANLWLIATKDTALLAIVGFAELTLETRQAASSTRAYFTFFLAAGALYLMVTLCSSVIFGWIERWARRGQPSLRERRQ
;
A
#
# COMPACT_ATOMS: atom_id res chain seq x y z
N VAL A 1 28.88 -9.76 -32.30
CA VAL A 1 27.81 -9.31 -31.35
C VAL A 1 27.07 -10.52 -30.79
N THR A 2 26.80 -11.56 -31.60
CA THR A 2 26.15 -12.81 -31.18
C THR A 2 26.96 -13.58 -30.11
N GLY A 3 28.29 -13.69 -30.24
CA GLY A 3 29.11 -14.44 -29.29
C GLY A 3 29.22 -13.85 -27.88
N LEU A 4 29.00 -12.54 -27.70
CA LEU A 4 28.93 -11.91 -26.38
C LEU A 4 27.58 -12.16 -25.67
N LEU A 5 26.48 -12.26 -26.42
CA LEU A 5 25.16 -12.58 -25.91
C LEU A 5 25.09 -14.04 -25.44
N ASP A 6 25.77 -14.95 -26.15
CA ASP A 6 25.87 -16.37 -25.77
C ASP A 6 26.75 -16.57 -24.54
N LEU A 7 27.81 -15.75 -24.39
CA LEU A 7 28.74 -15.82 -23.26
C LEU A 7 28.08 -15.50 -21.90
N PHE A 8 27.04 -14.67 -21.91
CA PHE A 8 26.27 -14.30 -20.70
C PHE A 8 24.94 -15.02 -20.57
N GLY A 9 24.63 -16.00 -21.42
CA GLY A 9 23.34 -16.71 -21.41
C GLY A 9 22.13 -15.79 -21.69
N LEU A 10 22.37 -14.64 -22.35
CA LEU A 10 21.30 -13.64 -22.57
C LEU A 10 20.27 -14.14 -23.58
N ALA A 11 20.67 -14.98 -24.54
CA ALA A 11 19.75 -15.57 -25.52
C ALA A 11 18.79 -16.57 -24.84
N GLU A 12 19.30 -17.40 -23.93
CA GLU A 12 18.50 -18.32 -23.13
C GLU A 12 17.59 -17.56 -22.16
N SER A 13 18.13 -16.54 -21.50
CA SER A 13 17.35 -15.67 -20.62
C SER A 13 16.18 -14.97 -21.35
N ALA A 14 16.39 -14.54 -22.60
CA ALA A 14 15.33 -13.93 -23.41
C ALA A 14 14.22 -14.92 -23.77
N GLN A 15 14.55 -16.19 -24.04
CA GLN A 15 13.55 -17.21 -24.26
C GLN A 15 12.74 -17.53 -22.99
N LEU A 16 13.41 -17.63 -21.84
CA LEU A 16 12.75 -17.86 -20.55
C LEU A 16 11.78 -16.73 -20.17
N LEU A 17 12.10 -15.49 -20.56
CA LEU A 17 11.27 -14.30 -20.31
C LEU A 17 10.28 -13.99 -21.43
N SER A 18 10.17 -14.84 -22.47
CA SER A 18 9.19 -14.65 -23.55
C SER A 18 7.76 -14.64 -23.00
N LEU A 19 6.87 -13.87 -23.65
CA LEU A 19 5.48 -13.71 -23.21
C LEU A 19 4.60 -14.93 -23.49
N SER A 20 5.02 -15.77 -24.45
CA SER A 20 4.31 -16.99 -24.84
C SER A 20 5.05 -18.23 -24.36
N PRO A 21 4.33 -19.34 -24.08
CA PRO A 21 4.95 -20.62 -23.74
C PRO A 21 6.02 -21.05 -24.75
N PRO A 22 7.15 -21.62 -24.30
CA PRO A 22 7.47 -22.06 -22.93
C PRO A 22 7.99 -20.97 -21.99
N GLY A 23 8.01 -19.69 -22.38
CA GLY A 23 8.45 -18.59 -21.53
C GLY A 23 7.50 -18.24 -20.39
N TRP A 24 8.03 -17.63 -19.34
CA TRP A 24 7.33 -17.26 -18.12
C TRP A 24 6.98 -15.76 -18.04
N GLY A 25 7.33 -14.96 -19.05
CA GLY A 25 7.09 -13.50 -19.03
C GLY A 25 5.61 -13.15 -18.87
N GLY A 26 4.70 -13.91 -19.49
CA GLY A 26 3.26 -13.75 -19.32
C GLY A 26 2.80 -13.98 -17.88
N ASN A 27 3.37 -14.96 -17.18
CA ASN A 27 3.06 -15.26 -15.78
C ASN A 27 3.57 -14.14 -14.86
N LEU A 28 4.79 -13.64 -15.10
CA LEU A 28 5.33 -12.52 -14.35
C LEU A 28 4.48 -11.25 -14.48
N LEU A 29 4.01 -10.93 -15.70
CA LEU A 29 3.13 -9.78 -15.92
C LEU A 29 1.76 -9.95 -15.26
N ARG A 30 1.21 -11.18 -15.26
CA ARG A 30 -0.03 -11.50 -14.54
C ARG A 30 0.18 -11.37 -13.04
N GLY A 31 1.28 -11.90 -12.51
CA GLY A 31 1.67 -11.72 -11.11
C GLY A 31 1.82 -10.26 -10.73
N LEU A 32 2.46 -9.45 -11.59
CA LEU A 32 2.57 -7.99 -11.40
C LEU A 32 1.20 -7.31 -11.37
N ALA A 33 0.29 -7.68 -12.27
CA ALA A 33 -1.07 -7.14 -12.28
C ALA A 33 -1.81 -7.47 -10.99
N ASN A 34 -1.68 -8.70 -10.47
CA ASN A 34 -2.24 -9.09 -9.19
C ASN A 34 -1.63 -8.31 -8.03
N SER A 35 -0.28 -8.15 -8.00
CA SER A 35 0.41 -7.30 -7.00
C SER A 35 -0.14 -5.87 -7.02
N LEU A 36 -0.31 -5.27 -8.20
CA LEU A 36 -0.85 -3.90 -8.31
C LEU A 36 -2.31 -3.81 -7.89
N GLN A 37 -3.14 -4.80 -8.21
CA GLN A 37 -4.54 -4.84 -7.75
C GLN A 37 -4.62 -4.91 -6.23
N ILE A 38 -3.82 -5.78 -5.61
CA ILE A 38 -3.75 -5.91 -4.15
C ILE A 38 -3.25 -4.60 -3.53
N ALA A 39 -2.15 -4.03 -4.05
CA ALA A 39 -1.57 -2.79 -3.55
C ALA A 39 -2.56 -1.61 -3.64
N LEU A 40 -3.27 -1.46 -4.77
CA LEU A 40 -4.29 -0.41 -4.96
C LEU A 40 -5.46 -0.58 -3.98
N GLY A 41 -5.97 -1.81 -3.86
CA GLY A 41 -7.06 -2.12 -2.94
C GLY A 41 -6.65 -1.90 -1.48
N ALA A 42 -5.49 -2.40 -1.07
CA ALA A 42 -4.95 -2.25 0.28
C ALA A 42 -4.66 -0.78 0.62
N PHE A 43 -4.05 -0.04 -0.30
CA PHE A 43 -3.79 1.39 -0.12
C PHE A 43 -5.09 2.19 -0.02
N GLY A 44 -6.07 1.93 -0.89
CA GLY A 44 -7.40 2.57 -0.83
C GLY A 44 -8.12 2.29 0.48
N MET A 45 -8.18 1.03 0.90
CA MET A 45 -8.76 0.63 2.19
C MET A 45 -7.97 1.25 3.36
N GLY A 46 -6.64 1.24 3.29
CA GLY A 46 -5.75 1.85 4.27
C GLY A 46 -5.99 3.35 4.42
N LEU A 47 -6.24 4.08 3.31
CA LEU A 47 -6.59 5.51 3.35
C LEU A 47 -7.93 5.74 4.06
N ILE A 48 -8.93 4.91 3.81
CA ILE A 48 -10.24 5.00 4.47
C ILE A 48 -10.08 4.76 5.97
N ILE A 49 -9.46 3.65 6.37
CA ILE A 49 -9.18 3.34 7.78
C ILE A 49 -8.35 4.46 8.42
N GLY A 50 -7.32 4.92 7.71
CA GLY A 50 -6.41 5.98 8.16
C GLY A 50 -7.11 7.30 8.40
N LEU A 51 -8.04 7.69 7.52
CA LEU A 51 -8.81 8.92 7.68
C LEU A 51 -9.71 8.86 8.92
N PHE A 52 -10.49 7.78 9.07
CA PHE A 52 -11.32 7.57 10.26
C PHE A 52 -10.47 7.44 11.53
N GLY A 53 -9.33 6.73 11.46
CA GLY A 53 -8.39 6.59 12.56
C GLY A 53 -7.79 7.92 12.99
N ALA A 54 -7.33 8.75 12.05
CA ALA A 54 -6.78 10.08 12.34
C ALA A 54 -7.81 11.00 13.01
N TYR A 55 -9.04 11.01 12.48
CA TYR A 55 -10.13 11.78 13.08
C TYR A 55 -10.53 11.26 14.47
N GLY A 56 -10.66 9.95 14.61
CA GLY A 56 -10.98 9.32 15.90
C GLY A 56 -9.92 9.62 16.97
N LYS A 57 -8.63 9.63 16.60
CA LYS A 57 -7.54 9.98 17.52
C LYS A 57 -7.49 11.47 17.87
N LEU A 58 -7.94 12.36 16.99
CA LEU A 58 -7.89 13.81 17.21
C LEU A 58 -9.13 14.36 17.91
N TYR A 59 -10.29 13.86 17.55
CA TYR A 59 -11.60 14.43 17.92
C TYR A 59 -12.53 13.44 18.63
N GLY A 60 -12.14 12.15 18.71
CA GLY A 60 -12.92 11.13 19.41
C GLY A 60 -12.80 11.23 20.93
N GLY A 61 -13.74 10.57 21.61
CA GLY A 61 -13.68 10.43 23.07
C GLY A 61 -12.47 9.60 23.54
N PRO A 62 -12.18 9.59 24.85
CA PRO A 62 -10.99 8.96 25.39
C PRO A 62 -10.89 7.47 25.03
N ILE A 63 -11.99 6.74 25.14
CA ILE A 63 -12.03 5.29 24.82
C ILE A 63 -11.65 5.04 23.36
N LEU A 64 -12.25 5.76 22.40
CA LEU A 64 -11.96 5.58 20.97
C LEU A 64 -10.51 5.95 20.66
N ARG A 65 -10.02 7.05 21.25
CA ARG A 65 -8.63 7.48 21.08
C ARG A 65 -7.64 6.42 21.56
N ASP A 66 -7.90 5.82 22.71
CA ASP A 66 -7.02 4.82 23.32
C ASP A 66 -7.07 3.50 22.54
N LEU A 67 -8.23 3.05 22.06
CA LEU A 67 -8.35 1.88 21.18
C LEU A 67 -7.59 2.09 19.86
N LEU A 68 -7.72 3.25 19.23
CA LEU A 68 -6.98 3.57 18.01
C LEU A 68 -5.48 3.74 18.27
N ALA A 69 -5.09 4.19 19.45
CA ALA A 69 -3.68 4.24 19.85
C ALA A 69 -3.10 2.83 20.01
N ILE A 70 -3.81 1.92 20.66
CA ILE A 70 -3.42 0.51 20.77
C ILE A 70 -3.29 -0.11 19.37
N TYR A 71 -4.31 0.04 18.52
CA TYR A 71 -4.30 -0.46 17.14
C TYR A 71 -3.05 0.00 16.38
N THR A 72 -2.82 1.31 16.31
CA THR A 72 -1.68 1.85 15.55
C THR A 72 -0.33 1.49 16.18
N THR A 73 -0.25 1.35 17.50
CA THR A 73 0.99 0.97 18.18
C THR A 73 1.31 -0.49 17.94
N VAL A 74 0.35 -1.39 18.10
CA VAL A 74 0.54 -2.84 17.90
C VAL A 74 0.94 -3.15 16.46
N ILE A 75 0.18 -2.62 15.48
CA ILE A 75 0.47 -2.87 14.07
C ILE A 75 1.86 -2.36 13.67
N ARG A 76 2.31 -1.23 14.21
CA ARG A 76 3.61 -0.65 13.86
C ARG A 76 4.79 -1.23 14.66
N ALA A 77 4.52 -1.93 15.76
CA ALA A 77 5.54 -2.56 16.60
C ALA A 77 5.86 -4.00 16.18
N VAL A 78 4.91 -4.70 15.55
CA VAL A 78 5.07 -6.10 15.14
C VAL A 78 5.61 -6.17 13.72
N PRO A 79 6.55 -7.08 13.39
CA PRO A 79 7.03 -7.27 12.02
C PRO A 79 5.88 -7.55 11.05
N GLU A 80 5.89 -6.90 9.88
CA GLU A 80 4.79 -6.96 8.90
C GLU A 80 4.47 -8.39 8.46
N LEU A 81 5.49 -9.22 8.22
CA LEU A 81 5.29 -10.62 7.86
C LEU A 81 4.49 -11.38 8.93
N VAL A 82 4.80 -11.17 10.21
CA VAL A 82 4.09 -11.83 11.33
C VAL A 82 2.64 -11.37 11.37
N LEU A 83 2.39 -10.07 11.17
CA LEU A 83 1.04 -9.52 11.09
C LEU A 83 0.24 -10.13 9.93
N ILE A 84 0.85 -10.25 8.75
CA ILE A 84 0.21 -10.86 7.59
C ILE A 84 -0.20 -12.30 7.88
N LEU A 85 0.70 -13.09 8.49
CA LEU A 85 0.40 -14.48 8.85
C LEU A 85 -0.73 -14.57 9.88
N ILE A 86 -0.68 -13.76 10.94
CA ILE A 86 -1.74 -13.73 11.97
C ILE A 86 -3.07 -13.31 11.35
N LEU A 87 -3.10 -12.19 10.64
CA LEU A 87 -4.34 -11.65 10.07
C LEU A 87 -4.95 -12.60 9.04
N TYR A 88 -4.12 -13.27 8.24
CA TYR A 88 -4.60 -14.23 7.26
C TYR A 88 -5.14 -15.51 7.91
N TYR A 89 -4.33 -16.21 8.72
CA TYR A 89 -4.73 -17.50 9.29
C TYR A 89 -5.82 -17.35 10.35
N VAL A 90 -5.64 -16.44 11.29
CA VAL A 90 -6.64 -16.20 12.34
C VAL A 90 -7.89 -15.55 11.76
N GLY A 91 -7.75 -14.61 10.83
CA GLY A 91 -8.88 -13.97 10.16
C GLY A 91 -9.72 -14.96 9.35
N THR A 92 -9.08 -15.83 8.57
CA THR A 92 -9.78 -16.88 7.81
C THR A 92 -10.46 -17.89 8.71
N ASP A 93 -9.81 -18.33 9.79
CA ASP A 93 -10.40 -19.24 10.79
C ASP A 93 -11.63 -18.61 11.48
N LEU A 94 -11.52 -17.35 11.87
CA LEU A 94 -12.62 -16.61 12.49
C LEU A 94 -13.82 -16.47 11.54
N ILE A 95 -13.58 -16.08 10.28
CA ILE A 95 -14.64 -15.97 9.27
C ILE A 95 -15.34 -17.31 9.08
N ASN A 96 -14.57 -18.41 8.97
CA ASN A 96 -15.14 -19.74 8.80
C ASN A 96 -15.93 -20.22 10.04
N LYS A 97 -15.47 -19.91 11.27
CA LYS A 97 -16.21 -20.20 12.50
C LYS A 97 -17.53 -19.41 12.55
N VAL A 98 -17.51 -18.14 12.20
CA VAL A 98 -18.73 -17.32 12.15
C VAL A 98 -19.67 -17.84 11.06
N ALA A 99 -19.18 -18.13 9.86
CA ALA A 99 -20.00 -18.67 8.77
C ALA A 99 -20.67 -19.99 9.17
N SER A 100 -19.92 -20.91 9.81
CA SER A 100 -20.46 -22.19 10.27
C SER A 100 -21.52 -22.04 11.36
N SER A 101 -21.41 -21.04 12.25
CA SER A 101 -22.43 -20.77 13.28
C SER A 101 -23.78 -20.29 12.67
N PHE A 102 -23.74 -19.74 11.46
CA PHE A 102 -24.95 -19.40 10.68
C PHE A 102 -25.40 -20.50 9.70
N GLY A 103 -24.80 -21.69 9.76
CA GLY A 103 -25.15 -22.83 8.90
C GLY A 103 -24.54 -22.78 7.49
N TYR A 104 -23.63 -21.85 7.22
CA TYR A 104 -22.90 -21.80 5.97
C TYR A 104 -21.73 -22.79 5.98
N GLY A 105 -21.39 -23.34 4.82
CA GLY A 105 -20.21 -24.17 4.62
C GLY A 105 -18.91 -23.35 4.71
N ARG A 106 -17.77 -23.98 4.43
CA ARG A 106 -16.48 -23.31 4.41
C ARG A 106 -16.46 -22.22 3.34
N VAL A 107 -16.12 -21.00 3.73
CA VAL A 107 -16.01 -19.85 2.84
C VAL A 107 -14.58 -19.81 2.28
N GLU A 108 -14.46 -19.95 0.97
CA GLU A 108 -13.19 -19.75 0.27
C GLU A 108 -13.02 -18.27 -0.07
N ILE A 109 -12.02 -17.63 0.53
CA ILE A 109 -11.72 -16.22 0.27
C ILE A 109 -10.66 -16.17 -0.84
N SER A 110 -10.95 -15.43 -1.92
CA SER A 110 -9.96 -15.26 -2.97
C SER A 110 -8.68 -14.59 -2.44
N GLY A 111 -7.51 -15.03 -2.92
CA GLY A 111 -6.22 -14.50 -2.46
C GLY A 111 -6.09 -12.98 -2.62
N ILE A 112 -6.66 -12.41 -3.69
CA ILE A 112 -6.67 -10.95 -3.92
C ILE A 112 -7.47 -10.24 -2.82
N VAL A 113 -8.67 -10.72 -2.53
CA VAL A 113 -9.53 -10.12 -1.49
C VAL A 113 -8.86 -10.23 -0.11
N ALA A 114 -8.34 -11.42 0.24
CA ALA A 114 -7.63 -11.62 1.50
C ALA A 114 -6.40 -10.72 1.61
N GLY A 115 -5.60 -10.61 0.53
CA GLY A 115 -4.44 -9.72 0.47
C GLY A 115 -4.80 -8.24 0.68
N ILE A 116 -5.89 -7.78 0.04
CA ILE A 116 -6.39 -6.40 0.22
C ILE A 116 -6.78 -6.14 1.68
N TRP A 117 -7.49 -7.07 2.32
CA TRP A 117 -7.91 -6.92 3.70
C TRP A 117 -6.73 -6.91 4.67
N VAL A 118 -5.83 -7.89 4.54
CA VAL A 118 -4.67 -8.02 5.43
C VAL A 118 -3.75 -6.81 5.32
N LEU A 119 -3.31 -6.47 4.10
CA LEU A 119 -2.44 -5.32 3.88
C LEU A 119 -3.18 -4.00 4.14
N GLY A 120 -4.48 -3.91 3.84
CA GLY A 120 -5.28 -2.72 4.09
C GLY A 120 -5.40 -2.37 5.58
N ILE A 121 -5.53 -3.36 6.46
CA ILE A 121 -5.50 -3.17 7.91
C ILE A 121 -4.13 -2.67 8.36
N VAL A 122 -3.05 -3.26 7.86
CA VAL A 122 -1.68 -2.83 8.18
C VAL A 122 -1.44 -1.40 7.69
N GLN A 123 -1.72 -1.12 6.42
CA GLN A 123 -1.58 0.21 5.83
C GLN A 123 -2.46 1.26 6.51
N GLY A 124 -3.64 0.87 7.00
CA GLY A 124 -4.56 1.73 7.75
C GLY A 124 -3.94 2.30 9.03
N ALA A 125 -3.14 1.50 9.75
CA ALA A 125 -2.45 1.95 10.95
C ALA A 125 -1.39 3.02 10.62
N TYR A 126 -0.59 2.79 9.57
CA TYR A 126 0.40 3.76 9.10
C TYR A 126 -0.26 5.03 8.55
N ALA A 127 -1.30 4.88 7.72
CA ALA A 127 -2.06 6.00 7.17
C ALA A 127 -2.72 6.85 8.25
N THR A 128 -3.22 6.23 9.35
CA THR A 128 -3.75 6.94 10.52
C THR A 128 -2.74 7.94 11.07
N GLU A 129 -1.49 7.54 11.26
CA GLU A 129 -0.46 8.42 11.82
C GLU A 129 0.00 9.49 10.82
N VAL A 130 0.15 9.14 9.54
CA VAL A 130 0.50 10.09 8.48
C VAL A 130 -0.57 11.17 8.37
N LEU A 131 -1.85 10.78 8.28
CA LEU A 131 -2.96 11.73 8.15
C LEU A 131 -3.16 12.55 9.43
N ARG A 132 -3.02 11.93 10.62
CA ARG A 132 -3.06 12.66 11.90
C ARG A 132 -1.96 13.71 11.98
N GLY A 133 -0.73 13.38 11.57
CA GLY A 133 0.38 14.32 11.50
C GLY A 133 0.10 15.46 10.52
N ALA A 134 -0.44 15.15 9.35
CA ALA A 134 -0.78 16.13 8.33
C ALA A 134 -1.90 17.10 8.77
N ILE A 135 -2.94 16.58 9.45
CA ILE A 135 -4.00 17.44 10.03
C ILE A 135 -3.43 18.41 11.05
N LYS A 136 -2.54 17.93 11.93
CA LYS A 136 -1.88 18.79 12.95
C LYS A 136 -0.93 19.84 12.34
N ALA A 137 -0.43 19.60 11.14
CA ALA A 137 0.46 20.55 10.45
C ALA A 137 -0.30 21.70 9.77
N VAL A 138 -1.64 21.61 9.66
CA VAL A 138 -2.46 22.73 9.15
C VAL A 138 -2.38 23.90 10.13
N PRO A 139 -2.04 25.12 9.67
CA PRO A 139 -1.97 26.30 10.55
C PRO A 139 -3.32 26.55 11.26
N PRO A 140 -3.33 26.66 12.60
CA PRO A 140 -4.58 26.80 13.37
C PRO A 140 -5.41 28.03 12.96
N GLY A 141 -4.76 29.11 12.55
CA GLY A 141 -5.45 30.31 12.07
C GLY A 141 -6.37 30.09 10.85
N GLN A 142 -6.10 29.09 10.00
CA GLN A 142 -7.02 28.74 8.91
C GLN A 142 -8.32 28.11 9.44
N ILE A 143 -8.21 27.29 10.47
CA ILE A 143 -9.37 26.64 11.12
C ILE A 143 -10.16 27.67 11.92
N GLU A 144 -9.48 28.57 12.62
CA GLU A 144 -10.07 29.64 13.40
C GLU A 144 -10.82 30.63 12.49
N ALA A 145 -10.22 31.06 11.37
CA ALA A 145 -10.87 31.88 10.38
C ALA A 145 -12.14 31.23 9.83
N ALA A 146 -12.10 29.94 9.47
CA ALA A 146 -13.28 29.22 9.00
C ALA A 146 -14.40 29.22 10.03
N ARG A 147 -14.07 29.02 11.31
CA ARG A 147 -15.05 29.04 12.42
C ARG A 147 -15.61 30.46 12.64
N SER A 148 -14.79 31.51 12.53
CA SER A 148 -15.24 32.90 12.63
C SER A 148 -16.24 33.29 11.54
N TYR A 149 -16.16 32.66 10.35
CA TYR A 149 -17.18 32.76 9.30
C TYR A 149 -18.39 31.84 9.52
N GLY A 150 -18.56 31.24 10.70
CA GLY A 150 -19.68 30.41 11.04
C GLY A 150 -19.69 29.00 10.37
N MET A 151 -18.56 28.53 9.84
CA MET A 151 -18.51 27.20 9.23
C MET A 151 -18.66 26.11 10.30
N PRO A 152 -19.65 25.20 10.17
CA PRO A 152 -19.79 24.07 11.06
C PRO A 152 -18.58 23.12 10.93
N PRO A 153 -18.29 22.27 11.94
CA PRO A 153 -17.10 21.42 11.98
C PRO A 153 -16.90 20.55 10.72
N PHE A 154 -17.97 19.95 10.21
CA PHE A 154 -17.90 19.12 9.00
C PHE A 154 -17.53 19.94 7.75
N MET A 155 -18.09 21.14 7.60
CA MET A 155 -17.76 22.03 6.49
C MET A 155 -16.31 22.54 6.60
N THR A 156 -15.86 22.93 7.79
CA THR A 156 -14.48 23.31 8.06
C THR A 156 -13.51 22.17 7.69
N MET A 157 -13.86 20.94 8.09
CA MET A 157 -13.08 19.75 7.73
C MET A 157 -12.98 19.58 6.21
N ARG A 158 -14.12 19.57 5.51
CA ARG A 158 -14.18 19.27 4.08
C ARG A 158 -13.59 20.37 3.20
N ARG A 159 -13.81 21.65 3.56
CA ARG A 159 -13.45 22.81 2.71
C ARG A 159 -12.10 23.45 3.07
N VAL A 160 -11.64 23.26 4.31
CA VAL A 160 -10.40 23.90 4.81
C VAL A 160 -9.38 22.85 5.21
N THR A 161 -9.70 22.00 6.19
CA THR A 161 -8.71 21.09 6.78
C THR A 161 -8.22 20.05 5.78
N ILE A 162 -9.11 19.33 5.08
CA ILE A 162 -8.71 18.28 4.11
C ILE A 162 -7.90 18.86 2.96
N PRO A 163 -8.31 19.94 2.25
CA PRO A 163 -7.48 20.52 1.20
C PRO A 163 -6.14 21.04 1.69
N ALA A 164 -6.11 21.70 2.86
CA ALA A 164 -4.86 22.24 3.41
C ALA A 164 -3.87 21.15 3.86
N MET A 165 -4.38 20.06 4.47
CA MET A 165 -3.51 18.97 4.92
C MET A 165 -2.90 18.16 3.77
N MET A 166 -3.48 18.18 2.56
CA MET A 166 -2.99 17.36 1.44
C MET A 166 -1.54 17.65 1.11
N SER A 167 -1.09 18.89 1.19
CA SER A 167 0.31 19.25 0.95
C SER A 167 1.28 18.65 1.98
N PHE A 168 0.80 18.39 3.20
CA PHE A 168 1.57 17.77 4.28
C PHE A 168 1.43 16.24 4.24
N ALA A 169 0.27 15.72 3.79
CA ALA A 169 0.00 14.29 3.73
C ALA A 169 0.68 13.61 2.53
N THR A 170 0.71 14.27 1.36
CA THR A 170 1.11 13.64 0.09
C THR A 170 2.49 12.96 0.14
N PRO A 171 3.57 13.54 0.70
CA PRO A 171 4.86 12.85 0.76
C PRO A 171 4.81 11.56 1.59
N GLY A 172 4.10 11.59 2.73
CA GLY A 172 3.91 10.42 3.59
C GLY A 172 3.05 9.35 2.91
N LEU A 173 1.97 9.74 2.23
CA LEU A 173 1.11 8.83 1.48
C LEU A 173 1.84 8.21 0.27
N ALA A 174 2.67 9.00 -0.42
CA ALA A 174 3.52 8.48 -1.49
C ALA A 174 4.46 7.37 -0.99
N ASN A 175 5.09 7.60 0.17
CA ASN A 175 5.95 6.58 0.79
C ASN A 175 5.15 5.33 1.19
N LEU A 176 3.95 5.48 1.75
CA LEU A 176 3.08 4.35 2.08
C LEU A 176 2.67 3.55 0.86
N TRP A 177 2.39 4.21 -0.28
CA TRP A 177 2.13 3.53 -1.54
C TRP A 177 3.32 2.68 -2.00
N LEU A 178 4.55 3.24 -1.94
CA LEU A 178 5.76 2.52 -2.32
C LEU A 178 6.07 1.35 -1.37
N ILE A 179 5.70 1.45 -0.12
CA ILE A 179 5.77 0.34 0.85
C ILE A 179 4.72 -0.71 0.48
N ALA A 180 3.45 -0.33 0.33
CA ALA A 180 2.35 -1.24 0.00
C ALA A 180 2.63 -2.08 -1.25
N THR A 181 3.20 -1.47 -2.32
CA THR A 181 3.56 -2.21 -3.55
C THR A 181 4.64 -3.27 -3.32
N LYS A 182 5.55 -3.08 -2.37
CA LYS A 182 6.59 -4.06 -2.02
C LYS A 182 6.09 -5.11 -1.03
N ASP A 183 5.20 -4.73 -0.12
CA ASP A 183 4.64 -5.63 0.89
C ASP A 183 3.75 -6.71 0.27
N THR A 184 3.23 -6.50 -0.96
CA THR A 184 2.55 -7.56 -1.70
C THR A 184 3.42 -8.80 -1.87
N ALA A 185 4.74 -8.65 -1.97
CA ALA A 185 5.70 -9.75 -2.06
C ALA A 185 5.66 -10.69 -0.84
N LEU A 186 5.31 -10.18 0.34
CA LEU A 186 5.18 -10.98 1.56
C LEU A 186 4.01 -11.98 1.48
N LEU A 187 3.01 -11.69 0.65
CA LEU A 187 1.86 -12.56 0.42
C LEU A 187 2.20 -13.84 -0.33
N ALA A 188 3.36 -13.89 -1.00
CA ALA A 188 3.91 -15.12 -1.59
C ALA A 188 4.08 -16.25 -0.57
N ILE A 189 4.30 -15.91 0.70
CA ILE A 189 4.52 -16.89 1.77
C ILE A 189 3.23 -17.62 2.12
N VAL A 190 2.09 -16.94 2.02
CA VAL A 190 0.77 -17.54 2.22
C VAL A 190 0.17 -18.10 0.92
N GLY A 191 0.94 -18.09 -0.18
CA GLY A 191 0.58 -18.75 -1.43
C GLY A 191 -0.26 -17.92 -2.39
N PHE A 192 -0.32 -16.59 -2.25
CA PHE A 192 -1.04 -15.75 -3.20
C PHE A 192 -0.25 -15.58 -4.50
N ALA A 193 -0.95 -15.80 -5.63
CA ALA A 193 -0.39 -15.69 -6.98
C ALA A 193 -0.14 -14.20 -7.33
N GLU A 194 0.96 -13.66 -6.81
CA GLU A 194 1.49 -12.33 -7.10
C GLU A 194 2.90 -12.44 -7.71
N LEU A 195 3.53 -11.32 -8.03
CA LEU A 195 4.78 -11.31 -8.79
C LEU A 195 5.89 -12.18 -8.17
N THR A 196 6.07 -12.16 -6.85
CA THR A 196 7.14 -12.90 -6.18
C THR A 196 6.86 -14.41 -6.17
N LEU A 197 5.61 -14.85 -6.00
CA LEU A 197 5.25 -16.26 -6.09
C LEU A 197 5.47 -16.78 -7.51
N GLU A 198 5.01 -16.07 -8.55
CA GLU A 198 5.21 -16.43 -9.95
C GLU A 198 6.71 -16.49 -10.28
N THR A 199 7.48 -15.53 -9.78
CA THR A 199 8.95 -15.51 -9.91
C THR A 199 9.59 -16.75 -9.29
N ARG A 200 9.20 -17.12 -8.09
CA ARG A 200 9.70 -18.33 -7.42
C ARG A 200 9.37 -19.61 -8.18
N GLN A 201 8.15 -19.72 -8.70
CA GLN A 201 7.71 -20.88 -9.47
C GLN A 201 8.52 -21.00 -10.77
N ALA A 202 8.66 -19.90 -11.52
CA ALA A 202 9.46 -19.86 -12.72
C ALA A 202 10.93 -20.22 -12.45
N ALA A 203 11.53 -19.61 -11.44
CA ALA A 203 12.92 -19.85 -11.05
C ALA A 203 13.16 -21.30 -10.62
N SER A 204 12.26 -21.89 -9.84
CA SER A 204 12.39 -23.29 -9.40
C SER A 204 12.21 -24.30 -10.54
N SER A 205 11.29 -24.03 -11.46
CA SER A 205 11.01 -24.91 -12.62
C SER A 205 12.18 -24.92 -13.63
N THR A 206 12.81 -23.78 -13.85
CA THR A 206 13.88 -23.59 -14.85
C THR A 206 15.29 -23.63 -14.27
N ARG A 207 15.43 -23.55 -12.94
CA ARG A 207 16.70 -23.38 -12.21
C ARG A 207 17.41 -22.04 -12.49
N ALA A 208 16.79 -21.12 -13.23
CA ALA A 208 17.34 -19.81 -13.61
C ALA A 208 17.00 -18.70 -12.56
N TYR A 209 17.37 -18.92 -11.32
CA TYR A 209 17.03 -18.02 -10.19
C TYR A 209 17.48 -16.57 -10.44
N PHE A 210 18.71 -16.38 -10.86
CA PHE A 210 19.25 -15.03 -11.09
C PHE A 210 18.41 -14.27 -12.13
N THR A 211 18.10 -14.89 -13.26
CA THR A 211 17.32 -14.27 -14.35
C THR A 211 15.94 -13.83 -13.88
N PHE A 212 15.20 -14.71 -13.20
CA PHE A 212 13.83 -14.40 -12.79
C PHE A 212 13.77 -13.40 -11.63
N PHE A 213 14.65 -13.50 -10.64
CA PHE A 213 14.66 -12.51 -9.56
C PHE A 213 15.17 -11.13 -10.02
N LEU A 214 16.09 -11.08 -10.98
CA LEU A 214 16.50 -9.83 -11.62
C LEU A 214 15.33 -9.21 -12.41
N ALA A 215 14.60 -10.02 -13.19
CA ALA A 215 13.42 -9.57 -13.94
C ALA A 215 12.32 -9.04 -13.00
N ALA A 216 12.04 -9.75 -11.90
CA ALA A 216 11.09 -9.28 -10.89
C ALA A 216 11.54 -7.96 -10.24
N GLY A 217 12.82 -7.86 -9.89
CA GLY A 217 13.41 -6.62 -9.37
C GLY A 217 13.26 -5.45 -10.34
N ALA A 218 13.49 -5.69 -11.65
CA ALA A 218 13.30 -4.69 -12.70
C ALA A 218 11.82 -4.26 -12.82
N LEU A 219 10.87 -5.20 -12.72
CA LEU A 219 9.44 -4.89 -12.74
C LEU A 219 9.03 -4.06 -11.51
N TYR A 220 9.47 -4.42 -10.30
CA TYR A 220 9.21 -3.60 -9.11
C TYR A 220 9.85 -2.21 -9.20
N LEU A 221 11.07 -2.12 -9.76
CA LEU A 221 11.73 -0.83 -9.99
C LEU A 221 10.93 0.04 -10.96
N MET A 222 10.44 -0.54 -12.06
CA MET A 222 9.63 0.16 -13.04
C MET A 222 8.34 0.72 -12.40
N VAL A 223 7.63 -0.09 -11.60
CA VAL A 223 6.45 0.36 -10.85
C VAL A 223 6.80 1.50 -9.90
N THR A 224 7.93 1.38 -9.18
CA THR A 224 8.40 2.42 -8.25
C THR A 224 8.70 3.73 -8.97
N LEU A 225 9.40 3.69 -10.10
CA LEU A 225 9.72 4.88 -10.90
C LEU A 225 8.47 5.54 -11.46
N CYS A 226 7.55 4.78 -12.06
CA CYS A 226 6.27 5.28 -12.54
C CYS A 226 5.45 5.92 -11.41
N SER A 227 5.35 5.24 -10.27
CA SER A 227 4.65 5.75 -9.09
C SER A 227 5.26 7.06 -8.57
N SER A 228 6.59 7.15 -8.53
CA SER A 228 7.29 8.36 -8.07
C SER A 228 7.00 9.56 -8.95
N VAL A 229 6.89 9.38 -10.28
CA VAL A 229 6.51 10.45 -11.22
C VAL A 229 5.07 10.91 -10.94
N ILE A 230 4.13 9.95 -10.78
CA ILE A 230 2.72 10.26 -10.52
C ILE A 230 2.57 11.02 -9.19
N PHE A 231 3.18 10.51 -8.11
CA PHE A 231 3.11 11.17 -6.82
C PHE A 231 3.83 12.53 -6.81
N GLY A 232 4.90 12.70 -7.58
CA GLY A 232 5.54 13.99 -7.79
C GLY A 232 4.61 15.02 -8.46
N TRP A 233 3.71 14.60 -9.35
CA TRP A 233 2.68 15.47 -9.92
C TRP A 233 1.59 15.81 -8.92
N ILE A 234 1.11 14.82 -8.15
CA ILE A 234 0.11 15.03 -7.09
C ILE A 234 0.66 16.00 -6.03
N GLU A 235 1.92 15.83 -5.61
CA GLU A 235 2.55 16.73 -4.64
C GLU A 235 2.65 18.16 -5.16
N ARG A 236 3.10 18.36 -6.40
CA ARG A 236 3.13 19.69 -7.02
C ARG A 236 1.75 20.31 -7.10
N TRP A 237 0.73 19.51 -7.42
CA TRP A 237 -0.65 19.98 -7.44
C TRP A 237 -1.15 20.37 -6.06
N ALA A 238 -0.89 19.54 -5.04
CA ALA A 238 -1.30 19.79 -3.65
C ALA A 238 -0.60 21.00 -3.01
N ARG A 239 0.60 21.36 -3.48
CA ARG A 239 1.35 22.53 -3.00
C ARG A 239 1.01 23.83 -3.74
N ARG A 240 0.11 23.83 -4.71
CA ARG A 240 -0.28 25.06 -5.43
C ARG A 240 -0.90 26.07 -4.47
N GLY A 241 -0.37 27.29 -4.48
CA GLY A 241 -0.81 28.39 -3.61
C GLY A 241 -0.16 28.43 -2.21
N GLN A 242 0.82 27.55 -1.93
CA GLN A 242 1.63 27.68 -0.71
C GLN A 242 2.92 28.45 -1.02
N PRO A 243 3.37 29.36 -0.12
CA PRO A 243 4.65 30.05 -0.27
C PRO A 243 5.80 29.03 -0.37
N SER A 244 6.75 29.27 -1.25
CA SER A 244 7.93 28.41 -1.39
C SER A 244 8.75 28.42 -0.09
N LEU A 245 9.45 27.30 0.19
CA LEU A 245 10.32 27.21 1.39
C LEU A 245 11.42 28.29 1.41
N ARG A 246 11.74 28.90 0.25
CA ARG A 246 12.68 30.04 0.16
C ARG A 246 12.08 31.33 0.73
N GLU A 247 10.78 31.57 0.58
CA GLU A 247 10.10 32.76 1.10
C GLU A 247 9.85 32.72 2.62
N ARG A 248 9.91 31.53 3.24
CA ARG A 248 9.78 31.37 4.70
C ARG A 248 11.06 31.65 5.48
N ARG A 249 12.19 31.87 4.79
CA ARG A 249 13.51 32.16 5.42
C ARG A 249 13.91 33.64 5.35
N GLN A 250 13.07 34.46 4.76
CA GLN A 250 13.18 35.93 4.80
C GLN A 250 12.12 36.50 5.76
#